data_4ddbfbc7b037a046b9d607f14d333c44
#
_entry.id   4ddbfbc7b037a046b9d607f14d333c44
#
_cell.length_a   1.000
_cell.length_b   1.000
_cell.length_c   1.000
_cell.angle_alpha   90.00
_cell.angle_beta   90.00
_cell.angle_gamma   90.00
#
_symmetry.space_group_name_H-M   'P 1'
#
loop_
_entity.id
_entity.type
_entity.pdbx_description
1 polymer ?
#
loop_
_entity_poly.entity_id
_entity_poly.type
_entity_poly.pdbx_seq_one_letter_code
_entity_poly.pdbx_strand_id
1 'polypeptide(L)'
;AEISTTPKIIVEKSTVPVRTAEMVQTILKSTSPETPHQVVSNPEFLAEGTAIPDLLDPDRVLIGGETTEGGKQAVEKVVKIYSNWVAKDRIITTNLWSSELSKLTANAFLAQRISSINASSALCEETGAHVDEVARAIGTDSRIGPKFLKSSVGFGGSCFQKDILNLCYLCRYFRLPEVADYWEQVILSLR
;
A
#
# COMPACT_ATOMS: atom_id res chain seq x y z
N ALA A 1 2.24 -16.49 -21.15
CA ALA A 1 3.39 -17.38 -20.88
C ALA A 1 3.58 -18.37 -22.03
N GLU A 2 2.55 -19.03 -22.50
CA GLU A 2 2.61 -20.05 -23.59
C GLU A 2 3.21 -19.53 -24.92
N ILE A 3 3.10 -18.22 -25.17
CA ILE A 3 3.57 -17.57 -26.42
C ILE A 3 5.02 -17.08 -26.28
N SER A 4 5.56 -16.96 -25.06
CA SER A 4 6.90 -16.41 -24.85
C SER A 4 7.94 -17.49 -24.67
N THR A 5 8.89 -17.56 -25.61
CA THR A 5 10.06 -18.45 -25.56
C THR A 5 11.27 -17.83 -24.83
N THR A 6 11.15 -16.58 -24.39
CA THR A 6 12.24 -15.87 -23.69
C THR A 6 11.81 -15.43 -22.30
N PRO A 7 12.70 -15.45 -21.30
CA PRO A 7 12.41 -14.97 -19.95
C PRO A 7 11.85 -13.56 -19.95
N LYS A 8 10.79 -13.33 -19.17
CA LYS A 8 10.14 -12.03 -18.99
C LYS A 8 10.14 -11.65 -17.51
N ILE A 9 10.14 -10.37 -17.24
CA ILE A 9 9.82 -9.81 -15.93
C ILE A 9 8.38 -9.33 -15.99
N ILE A 10 7.52 -9.95 -15.19
CA ILE A 10 6.13 -9.57 -15.01
C ILE A 10 6.06 -8.59 -13.86
N VAL A 11 5.65 -7.37 -14.11
CA VAL A 11 5.55 -6.32 -13.10
C VAL A 11 4.09 -6.15 -12.70
N GLU A 12 3.80 -6.46 -11.45
CA GLU A 12 2.49 -6.28 -10.86
C GLU A 12 2.38 -4.87 -10.29
N LYS A 13 1.55 -4.05 -10.91
CA LYS A 13 1.34 -2.64 -10.53
C LYS A 13 0.13 -2.43 -9.64
N SER A 14 -0.85 -3.32 -9.69
CA SER A 14 -2.10 -3.19 -8.95
C SER A 14 -1.92 -3.43 -7.46
N THR A 15 -2.81 -2.84 -6.64
CA THR A 15 -2.96 -3.22 -5.24
C THR A 15 -3.64 -4.58 -5.15
N VAL A 16 -2.96 -5.56 -4.61
CA VAL A 16 -3.35 -6.96 -4.56
C VAL A 16 -3.19 -7.53 -3.14
N PRO A 17 -3.89 -8.63 -2.82
CA PRO A 17 -3.63 -9.38 -1.59
C PRO A 17 -2.18 -9.88 -1.51
N VAL A 18 -1.65 -9.94 -0.30
CA VAL A 18 -0.33 -10.55 -0.06
C VAL A 18 -0.31 -11.99 -0.57
N ARG A 19 0.78 -12.41 -1.21
CA ARG A 19 1.03 -13.68 -1.89
C ARG A 19 0.44 -13.79 -3.31
N THR A 20 -0.10 -12.73 -3.88
CA THR A 20 -0.57 -12.72 -5.27
C THR A 20 0.59 -12.94 -6.25
N ALA A 21 1.70 -12.23 -6.08
CA ALA A 21 2.89 -12.40 -6.91
C ALA A 21 3.47 -13.83 -6.83
N GLU A 22 3.44 -14.46 -5.65
CA GLU A 22 3.83 -15.87 -5.47
C GLU A 22 2.90 -16.81 -6.25
N MET A 23 1.59 -16.56 -6.24
CA MET A 23 0.61 -17.33 -7.02
C MET A 23 0.88 -17.18 -8.52
N VAL A 24 1.09 -15.95 -9.00
CA VAL A 24 1.45 -15.69 -10.40
C VAL A 24 2.72 -16.42 -10.78
N GLN A 25 3.74 -16.40 -9.93
CA GLN A 25 5.00 -17.12 -10.15
C GLN A 25 4.78 -18.64 -10.25
N THR A 26 3.91 -19.20 -9.41
CA THR A 26 3.57 -20.63 -9.44
C THR A 26 2.87 -21.00 -10.74
N ILE A 27 1.93 -20.19 -11.20
CA ILE A 27 1.25 -20.39 -12.50
C ILE A 27 2.26 -20.33 -13.64
N LEU A 28 3.15 -19.35 -13.64
CA LEU A 28 4.17 -19.22 -14.69
C LEU A 28 5.10 -20.43 -14.72
N LYS A 29 5.53 -20.92 -13.57
CA LYS A 29 6.37 -22.14 -13.48
C LYS A 29 5.65 -23.40 -14.00
N SER A 30 4.33 -23.50 -13.79
CA SER A 30 3.55 -24.64 -14.28
C SER A 30 3.23 -24.57 -15.78
N THR A 31 3.01 -23.37 -16.32
CA THR A 31 2.63 -23.18 -17.73
C THR A 31 3.84 -23.04 -18.68
N SER A 32 4.98 -22.65 -18.17
CA SER A 32 6.21 -22.44 -18.95
C SER A 32 7.45 -22.86 -18.15
N PRO A 33 7.58 -24.16 -17.81
CA PRO A 33 8.63 -24.64 -16.91
C PRO A 33 10.06 -24.41 -17.45
N GLU A 34 10.22 -24.41 -18.77
CA GLU A 34 11.52 -24.22 -19.43
C GLU A 34 11.94 -22.73 -19.50
N THR A 35 11.03 -21.80 -19.19
CA THR A 35 11.30 -20.37 -19.31
C THR A 35 11.26 -19.71 -17.92
N PRO A 36 12.41 -19.28 -17.37
CA PRO A 36 12.49 -18.73 -16.00
C PRO A 36 11.95 -17.29 -15.93
N HIS A 37 10.65 -17.13 -16.02
CA HIS A 37 9.99 -15.84 -15.78
C HIS A 37 10.19 -15.38 -14.34
N GLN A 38 10.25 -14.06 -14.14
CA GLN A 38 10.32 -13.45 -12.81
C GLN A 38 9.09 -12.55 -12.57
N VAL A 39 8.62 -12.50 -11.34
CA VAL A 39 7.54 -11.59 -10.93
C VAL A 39 8.09 -10.54 -9.97
N VAL A 40 7.72 -9.29 -10.19
CA VAL A 40 8.11 -8.14 -9.37
C VAL A 40 6.85 -7.41 -8.94
N SER A 41 6.68 -7.20 -7.64
CA SER A 41 5.64 -6.34 -7.10
C SER A 41 6.14 -4.89 -7.12
N ASN A 42 5.39 -4.00 -7.77
CA ASN A 42 5.72 -2.58 -7.87
C ASN A 42 4.43 -1.75 -7.73
N PRO A 43 3.81 -1.75 -6.54
CA PRO A 43 2.56 -1.03 -6.32
C PRO A 43 2.75 0.47 -6.51
N GLU A 44 1.70 1.14 -7.00
CA GLU A 44 1.66 2.59 -7.11
C GLU A 44 1.11 3.23 -5.82
N PHE A 45 1.49 4.48 -5.55
CA PHE A 45 1.04 5.26 -4.40
C PHE A 45 0.44 6.62 -4.86
N LEU A 46 -0.22 6.61 -6.01
CA LEU A 46 -0.81 7.79 -6.61
C LEU A 46 -2.06 8.24 -5.83
N ALA A 47 -2.23 9.55 -5.70
CA ALA A 47 -3.44 10.13 -5.13
C ALA A 47 -4.40 10.61 -6.22
N GLU A 48 -5.70 10.55 -5.94
CA GLU A 48 -6.70 11.11 -6.85
C GLU A 48 -6.49 12.63 -7.02
N GLY A 49 -6.51 13.09 -8.25
CA GLY A 49 -6.28 14.50 -8.61
C GLY A 49 -4.81 14.87 -8.83
N THR A 50 -3.83 14.09 -8.32
CA THR A 50 -2.40 14.36 -8.49
C THR A 50 -1.62 13.21 -9.13
N ALA A 51 -2.31 12.24 -9.71
CA ALA A 51 -1.72 10.99 -10.20
C ALA A 51 -0.55 11.18 -11.19
N ILE A 52 -0.65 12.16 -12.10
CA ILE A 52 0.42 12.43 -13.09
C ILE A 52 1.65 13.06 -12.42
N PRO A 53 1.52 14.14 -11.62
CA PRO A 53 2.64 14.65 -10.83
C PRO A 53 3.27 13.59 -9.93
N ASP A 54 2.47 12.80 -9.21
CA ASP A 54 2.95 11.74 -8.31
C ASP A 54 3.71 10.63 -9.06
N LEU A 55 3.38 10.38 -10.34
CA LEU A 55 4.11 9.41 -11.17
C LEU A 55 5.47 9.96 -11.62
N LEU A 56 5.54 11.25 -11.92
CA LEU A 56 6.74 11.91 -12.45
C LEU A 56 7.72 12.27 -11.32
N ASP A 57 7.21 12.68 -10.16
CA ASP A 57 7.99 13.01 -8.96
C ASP A 57 7.40 12.34 -7.72
N PRO A 58 7.50 10.99 -7.61
CA PRO A 58 6.91 10.24 -6.50
C PRO A 58 7.65 10.47 -5.18
N ASP A 59 6.92 10.50 -4.07
CA ASP A 59 7.53 10.46 -2.73
C ASP A 59 8.42 9.23 -2.56
N ARG A 60 8.02 8.10 -3.15
CA ARG A 60 8.75 6.84 -3.16
C ARG A 60 8.31 5.92 -4.29
N VAL A 61 9.22 5.06 -4.72
CA VAL A 61 8.93 3.89 -5.57
C VAL A 61 9.26 2.64 -4.77
N LEU A 62 8.32 1.71 -4.67
CA LEU A 62 8.51 0.45 -3.96
C LEU A 62 8.62 -0.69 -4.98
N ILE A 63 9.65 -1.52 -4.85
CA ILE A 63 9.91 -2.63 -5.76
C ILE A 63 10.24 -3.87 -4.94
N GLY A 64 9.37 -4.87 -4.99
CA GLY A 64 9.55 -6.15 -4.31
C GLY A 64 9.85 -7.28 -5.28
N GLY A 65 10.80 -8.15 -4.93
CA GLY A 65 11.13 -9.32 -5.73
C GLY A 65 11.48 -10.54 -4.90
N GLU A 66 11.60 -11.69 -5.56
CA GLU A 66 12.12 -12.89 -4.89
C GLU A 66 13.56 -12.66 -4.41
N THR A 67 13.93 -13.36 -3.33
CA THR A 67 15.30 -13.30 -2.78
C THR A 67 16.32 -14.14 -3.55
N THR A 68 15.86 -14.85 -4.57
CA THR A 68 16.70 -15.62 -5.52
C THR A 68 17.56 -14.69 -6.37
N GLU A 69 18.61 -15.20 -6.98
CA GLU A 69 19.48 -14.43 -7.87
C GLU A 69 18.70 -13.84 -9.05
N GLY A 70 17.81 -14.63 -9.67
CA GLY A 70 16.92 -14.16 -10.74
C GLY A 70 15.97 -13.07 -10.30
N GLY A 71 15.40 -13.19 -9.08
CA GLY A 71 14.55 -12.17 -8.48
C GLY A 71 15.29 -10.86 -8.25
N LYS A 72 16.50 -10.90 -7.69
CA LYS A 72 17.35 -9.72 -7.48
C LYS A 72 17.67 -9.01 -8.80
N GLN A 73 18.06 -9.76 -9.83
CA GLN A 73 18.32 -9.20 -11.16
C GLN A 73 17.07 -8.58 -11.79
N ALA A 74 15.91 -9.18 -11.56
CA ALA A 74 14.63 -8.60 -12.01
C ALA A 74 14.33 -7.27 -11.32
N VAL A 75 14.50 -7.20 -10.00
CA VAL A 75 14.37 -5.98 -9.22
C VAL A 75 15.33 -4.90 -9.72
N GLU A 76 16.61 -5.23 -9.92
CA GLU A 76 17.61 -4.27 -10.41
C GLU A 76 17.25 -3.70 -11.79
N LYS A 77 16.69 -4.51 -12.70
CA LYS A 77 16.21 -4.01 -14.00
C LYS A 77 15.06 -3.02 -13.86
N VAL A 78 14.12 -3.26 -12.95
CA VAL A 78 13.02 -2.32 -12.68
C VAL A 78 13.55 -1.06 -11.99
N VAL A 79 14.46 -1.17 -11.02
CA VAL A 79 15.16 -0.04 -10.39
C VAL A 79 15.83 0.82 -11.45
N LYS A 80 16.56 0.21 -12.41
CA LYS A 80 17.23 0.94 -13.49
C LYS A 80 16.26 1.75 -14.36
N ILE A 81 15.04 1.25 -14.58
CA ILE A 81 14.02 2.00 -15.32
C ILE A 81 13.63 3.27 -14.55
N TYR A 82 13.27 3.14 -13.26
CA TYR A 82 12.86 4.28 -12.43
C TYR A 82 14.01 5.27 -12.19
N SER A 83 15.26 4.81 -12.09
CA SER A 83 16.43 5.66 -11.89
C SER A 83 16.69 6.67 -13.02
N ASN A 84 15.95 6.62 -14.13
CA ASN A 84 16.02 7.64 -15.18
C ASN A 84 15.36 8.97 -14.77
N TRP A 85 14.43 8.95 -13.78
CA TRP A 85 13.74 10.17 -13.31
C TRP A 85 13.51 10.23 -11.81
N VAL A 86 13.71 9.13 -11.06
CA VAL A 86 13.54 9.08 -9.60
C VAL A 86 14.90 8.96 -8.93
N ALA A 87 15.14 9.78 -7.92
CA ALA A 87 16.36 9.73 -7.11
C ALA A 87 16.47 8.38 -6.37
N LYS A 88 17.69 7.85 -6.24
CA LYS A 88 17.94 6.50 -5.70
C LYS A 88 17.46 6.31 -4.26
N ASP A 89 17.54 7.34 -3.44
CA ASP A 89 17.08 7.35 -2.06
C ASP A 89 15.57 7.24 -1.90
N ARG A 90 14.82 7.52 -2.97
CA ARG A 90 13.37 7.32 -3.04
C ARG A 90 12.97 5.95 -3.61
N ILE A 91 13.91 5.14 -4.09
CA ILE A 91 13.63 3.78 -4.58
C ILE A 91 13.91 2.78 -3.48
N ILE A 92 12.85 2.16 -2.97
CA ILE A 92 12.89 1.19 -1.88
C ILE A 92 12.75 -0.21 -2.46
N THR A 93 13.68 -1.10 -2.14
CA THR A 93 13.62 -2.51 -2.56
C THR A 93 13.31 -3.41 -1.37
N THR A 94 12.42 -4.39 -1.58
CA THR A 94 11.98 -5.33 -0.55
C THR A 94 11.78 -6.73 -1.14
N ASN A 95 11.37 -7.70 -0.30
CA ASN A 95 10.81 -8.95 -0.80
C ASN A 95 9.37 -8.73 -1.31
N LEU A 96 8.83 -9.70 -2.05
CA LEU A 96 7.49 -9.64 -2.66
C LEU A 96 6.40 -9.32 -1.64
N TRP A 97 6.35 -10.07 -0.55
CA TRP A 97 5.27 -9.95 0.44
C TRP A 97 5.31 -8.63 1.20
N SER A 98 6.51 -8.14 1.52
CA SER A 98 6.66 -6.81 2.13
C SER A 98 6.19 -5.70 1.20
N SER A 99 6.43 -5.81 -0.10
CA SER A 99 5.94 -4.85 -1.08
C SER A 99 4.41 -4.83 -1.15
N GLU A 100 3.78 -5.99 -1.32
CA GLU A 100 2.32 -6.12 -1.35
C GLU A 100 1.67 -5.62 -0.05
N LEU A 101 2.19 -6.05 1.10
CA LEU A 101 1.67 -5.63 2.40
C LEU A 101 1.83 -4.14 2.65
N SER A 102 2.95 -3.54 2.23
CA SER A 102 3.21 -2.11 2.44
C SER A 102 2.16 -1.23 1.77
N LYS A 103 1.65 -1.59 0.59
CA LYS A 103 0.60 -0.83 -0.08
C LYS A 103 -0.71 -0.89 0.70
N LEU A 104 -1.14 -2.07 1.14
CA LEU A 104 -2.35 -2.25 1.94
C LEU A 104 -2.25 -1.48 3.27
N THR A 105 -1.11 -1.62 3.95
CA THR A 105 -0.85 -0.96 5.23
C THR A 105 -0.83 0.56 5.07
N ALA A 106 -0.21 1.10 4.02
CA ALA A 106 -0.20 2.55 3.78
C ALA A 106 -1.62 3.12 3.67
N ASN A 107 -2.48 2.48 2.87
CA ASN A 107 -3.87 2.89 2.73
C ASN A 107 -4.66 2.75 4.05
N ALA A 108 -4.42 1.69 4.82
CA ALA A 108 -5.03 1.51 6.12
C ALA A 108 -4.62 2.59 7.13
N PHE A 109 -3.35 3.00 7.15
CA PHE A 109 -2.86 4.10 8.01
C PHE A 109 -3.46 5.45 7.62
N LEU A 110 -3.62 5.74 6.34
CA LEU A 110 -4.28 6.97 5.90
C LEU A 110 -5.74 7.00 6.33
N ALA A 111 -6.48 5.91 6.17
CA ALA A 111 -7.86 5.77 6.62
C ALA A 111 -7.98 5.86 8.15
N GLN A 112 -7.06 5.23 8.89
CA GLN A 112 -7.01 5.30 10.35
C GLN A 112 -6.88 6.74 10.86
N ARG A 113 -6.08 7.58 10.20
CA ARG A 113 -5.94 9.00 10.59
C ARG A 113 -7.27 9.75 10.49
N ILE A 114 -8.05 9.50 9.42
CA ILE A 114 -9.37 10.07 9.25
C ILE A 114 -10.33 9.55 10.32
N SER A 115 -10.33 8.24 10.58
CA SER A 115 -11.16 7.65 11.63
C SER A 115 -10.80 8.18 13.02
N SER A 116 -9.51 8.37 13.30
CA SER A 116 -9.05 8.91 14.58
C SER A 116 -9.47 10.34 14.81
N ILE A 117 -9.38 11.22 13.80
CA ILE A 117 -9.84 12.62 13.96
C ILE A 117 -11.36 12.71 14.01
N ASN A 118 -12.08 11.83 13.32
CA ASN A 118 -13.55 11.76 13.42
C ASN A 118 -14.00 11.28 14.82
N ALA A 119 -13.34 10.28 15.38
CA ALA A 119 -13.61 9.88 16.77
C ALA A 119 -13.34 11.01 17.76
N SER A 120 -12.27 11.79 17.53
CA SER A 120 -11.99 13.00 18.34
C SER A 120 -13.04 14.08 18.14
N SER A 121 -13.61 14.24 16.94
CA SER A 121 -14.65 15.25 16.68
C SER A 121 -15.93 14.98 17.49
N ALA A 122 -16.34 13.72 17.63
CA ALA A 122 -17.47 13.36 18.47
C ALA A 122 -17.26 13.77 19.94
N LEU A 123 -16.05 13.59 20.48
CA LEU A 123 -15.72 14.05 21.82
C LEU A 123 -15.67 15.58 21.91
N CYS A 124 -15.22 16.26 20.85
CA CYS A 124 -15.24 17.72 20.80
C CYS A 124 -16.66 18.27 20.88
N GLU A 125 -17.64 17.65 20.20
CA GLU A 125 -19.05 18.05 20.27
C GLU A 125 -19.59 17.97 21.69
N GLU A 126 -19.26 16.95 22.47
CA GLU A 126 -19.71 16.79 23.86
C GLU A 126 -18.99 17.72 24.86
N THR A 127 -17.77 18.11 24.56
CA THR A 127 -16.92 18.90 25.48
C THR A 127 -16.90 20.39 25.16
N GLY A 128 -17.45 20.81 24.01
CA GLY A 128 -17.37 22.20 23.53
C GLY A 128 -16.01 22.57 22.96
N ALA A 129 -15.12 21.58 22.70
CA ALA A 129 -13.87 21.79 21.99
C ALA A 129 -14.10 21.92 20.48
N HIS A 130 -13.15 22.50 19.76
CA HIS A 130 -13.19 22.65 18.31
C HIS A 130 -12.20 21.67 17.65
N VAL A 131 -12.72 20.73 16.86
CA VAL A 131 -11.90 19.68 16.24
C VAL A 131 -10.80 20.23 15.32
N ASP A 132 -11.03 21.34 14.63
CA ASP A 132 -10.00 21.96 13.77
C ASP A 132 -8.84 22.55 14.59
N GLU A 133 -9.11 23.05 15.79
CA GLU A 133 -8.06 23.52 16.72
C GLU A 133 -7.25 22.34 17.26
N VAL A 134 -7.93 21.25 17.64
CA VAL A 134 -7.29 20.00 18.07
C VAL A 134 -6.43 19.45 16.94
N ALA A 135 -6.98 19.32 15.73
CA ALA A 135 -6.27 18.82 14.56
C ALA A 135 -5.02 19.68 14.23
N ARG A 136 -5.15 21.00 14.31
CA ARG A 136 -4.03 21.92 14.10
C ARG A 136 -2.96 21.73 15.18
N ALA A 137 -3.35 21.65 16.44
CA ALA A 137 -2.44 21.51 17.56
C ALA A 137 -1.63 20.19 17.45
N ILE A 138 -2.29 19.06 17.27
CA ILE A 138 -1.61 17.77 17.14
C ILE A 138 -0.82 17.66 15.84
N GLY A 139 -1.34 18.25 14.74
CA GLY A 139 -0.68 18.23 13.42
C GLY A 139 0.60 19.07 13.35
N THR A 140 0.83 19.97 14.31
CA THR A 140 2.08 20.74 14.44
C THR A 140 3.23 19.88 14.98
N ASP A 141 2.95 18.78 15.68
CA ASP A 141 3.96 17.81 16.07
C ASP A 141 4.50 17.09 14.82
N SER A 142 5.80 17.22 14.56
CA SER A 142 6.45 16.63 13.39
C SER A 142 6.34 15.10 13.32
N ARG A 143 6.13 14.44 14.44
CA ARG A 143 5.90 12.98 14.51
C ARG A 143 4.52 12.57 14.01
N ILE A 144 3.54 13.49 14.07
CA ILE A 144 2.17 13.30 13.60
C ILE A 144 2.01 13.92 12.21
N GLY A 145 2.31 15.20 12.06
CA GLY A 145 2.12 15.97 10.83
C GLY A 145 0.65 16.28 10.53
N PRO A 146 0.35 17.28 9.69
CA PRO A 146 -1.00 17.82 9.51
C PRO A 146 -1.87 17.05 8.50
N LYS A 147 -1.28 16.14 7.69
CA LYS A 147 -2.03 15.45 6.62
C LYS A 147 -3.03 14.45 7.17
N PHE A 148 -4.21 14.35 6.54
CA PHE A 148 -5.30 13.42 6.90
C PHE A 148 -5.89 13.62 8.32
N LEU A 149 -5.86 14.84 8.84
CA LEU A 149 -6.46 15.22 10.13
C LEU A 149 -7.67 16.14 9.98
N LYS A 150 -8.32 16.18 8.81
CA LYS A 150 -9.56 16.91 8.62
C LYS A 150 -10.75 16.00 8.90
N SER A 151 -11.56 16.36 9.90
CA SER A 151 -12.79 15.63 10.21
C SER A 151 -13.82 15.80 9.09
N SER A 152 -14.58 14.75 8.83
CA SER A 152 -15.57 14.70 7.76
C SER A 152 -16.55 13.56 7.99
N VAL A 153 -17.56 13.43 7.13
CA VAL A 153 -18.52 12.31 7.13
C VAL A 153 -17.89 10.92 6.85
N GLY A 154 -16.58 10.87 6.69
CA GLY A 154 -15.83 9.66 6.44
C GLY A 154 -14.83 9.85 5.30
N PHE A 155 -14.33 8.74 4.75
CA PHE A 155 -13.51 8.75 3.55
C PHE A 155 -14.28 8.18 2.36
N GLY A 156 -14.13 8.83 1.20
CA GLY A 156 -14.68 8.36 -0.06
C GLY A 156 -13.72 7.43 -0.82
N GLY A 157 -14.21 6.92 -1.96
CA GLY A 157 -13.45 6.03 -2.83
C GLY A 157 -13.46 4.57 -2.39
N SER A 158 -13.24 3.68 -3.34
CA SER A 158 -13.25 2.23 -3.10
C SER A 158 -11.96 1.70 -2.48
N CYS A 159 -10.86 2.47 -2.53
CA CYS A 159 -9.52 1.98 -2.20
C CYS A 159 -9.35 1.70 -0.71
N PHE A 160 -9.65 2.66 0.16
CA PHE A 160 -9.42 2.49 1.61
C PHE A 160 -10.24 1.36 2.20
N GLN A 161 -11.54 1.33 1.92
CA GLN A 161 -12.42 0.30 2.47
C GLN A 161 -12.02 -1.10 1.99
N LYS A 162 -11.81 -1.27 0.69
CA LYS A 162 -11.41 -2.55 0.10
C LYS A 162 -10.08 -3.05 0.67
N ASP A 163 -9.11 -2.17 0.85
CA ASP A 163 -7.76 -2.54 1.30
C ASP A 163 -7.75 -2.88 2.80
N ILE A 164 -8.55 -2.17 3.63
CA ILE A 164 -8.72 -2.52 5.04
C ILE A 164 -9.45 -3.86 5.18
N LEU A 165 -10.51 -4.11 4.42
CA LEU A 165 -11.23 -5.39 4.44
C LEU A 165 -10.32 -6.54 4.03
N ASN A 166 -9.46 -6.33 3.03
CA ASN A 166 -8.43 -7.30 2.65
C ASN A 166 -7.44 -7.55 3.80
N LEU A 167 -6.99 -6.49 4.47
CA LEU A 167 -6.09 -6.61 5.63
C LEU A 167 -6.76 -7.38 6.77
N CYS A 168 -8.04 -7.11 7.08
CA CYS A 168 -8.81 -7.87 8.07
C CYS A 168 -8.93 -9.35 7.68
N TYR A 169 -9.22 -9.63 6.41
CA TYR A 169 -9.27 -11.01 5.90
C TYR A 169 -7.93 -11.73 6.10
N LEU A 170 -6.82 -11.10 5.72
CA LEU A 170 -5.48 -11.67 5.90
C LEU A 170 -5.16 -11.92 7.38
N CYS A 171 -5.49 -10.98 8.27
CA CYS A 171 -5.29 -11.17 9.71
C CYS A 171 -6.07 -12.39 10.22
N ARG A 172 -7.34 -12.55 9.84
CA ARG A 172 -8.14 -13.72 10.22
C ARG A 172 -7.59 -15.02 9.63
N TYR A 173 -7.17 -15.01 8.37
CA TYR A 173 -6.52 -16.14 7.71
C TYR A 173 -5.27 -16.61 8.46
N PHE A 174 -4.46 -15.67 8.93
CA PHE A 174 -3.25 -15.95 9.71
C PHE A 174 -3.51 -16.12 11.23
N ARG A 175 -4.78 -16.27 11.65
CA ARG A 175 -5.20 -16.47 13.05
C ARG A 175 -4.80 -15.32 13.99
N LEU A 176 -4.95 -14.11 13.53
CA LEU A 176 -4.71 -12.86 14.27
C LEU A 176 -6.04 -12.08 14.42
N PRO A 177 -7.05 -12.62 15.14
CA PRO A 177 -8.38 -12.02 15.20
C PRO A 177 -8.36 -10.63 15.84
N GLU A 178 -7.58 -10.41 16.90
CA GLU A 178 -7.51 -9.11 17.58
C GLU A 178 -6.93 -8.02 16.66
N VAL A 179 -6.00 -8.37 15.78
CA VAL A 179 -5.46 -7.43 14.76
C VAL A 179 -6.49 -7.15 13.68
N ALA A 180 -7.28 -8.16 13.29
CA ALA A 180 -8.38 -7.96 12.36
C ALA A 180 -9.44 -7.00 12.94
N ASP A 181 -9.83 -7.21 14.20
CA ASP A 181 -10.82 -6.39 14.90
C ASP A 181 -10.35 -4.94 15.04
N TYR A 182 -9.07 -4.72 15.32
CA TYR A 182 -8.49 -3.38 15.33
C TYR A 182 -8.67 -2.65 14.00
N TRP A 183 -8.34 -3.28 12.87
CA TRP A 183 -8.48 -2.67 11.55
C TRP A 183 -9.96 -2.51 11.15
N GLU A 184 -10.84 -3.40 11.57
CA GLU A 184 -12.27 -3.30 11.31
C GLU A 184 -12.89 -2.07 11.99
N GLN A 185 -12.45 -1.71 13.21
CA GLN A 185 -12.90 -0.51 13.91
C GLN A 185 -12.57 0.78 13.14
N VAL A 186 -11.52 0.80 12.32
CA VAL A 186 -11.20 1.93 11.45
C VAL A 186 -12.34 2.21 10.45
N ILE A 187 -13.03 1.17 9.97
CA ILE A 187 -14.19 1.31 9.09
C ILE A 187 -15.46 1.65 9.88
N LEU A 188 -15.67 0.99 11.01
CA LEU A 188 -16.89 1.13 11.81
C LEU A 188 -17.02 2.49 12.48
N SER A 189 -15.93 3.12 12.86
CA SER A 189 -15.91 4.46 13.44
C SER A 189 -16.30 5.59 12.48
N LEU A 190 -16.61 5.26 11.23
CA LEU A 190 -17.03 6.19 10.18
C LEU A 190 -18.52 6.07 9.83
N ARG A 191 -19.31 5.31 10.60
CA ARG A 191 -20.75 5.11 10.40
C ARG A 191 -21.59 5.97 11.32
#